data_a9dde399204e09cfcafcd9388bbdb9ca
#
_entry.id   a9dde399204e09cfcafcd9388bbdb9ca
#
_cell.length_a   1.000
_cell.length_b   1.000
_cell.length_c   1.000
_cell.angle_alpha   90.00
_cell.angle_beta   90.00
_cell.angle_gamma   90.00
#
_symmetry.space_group_name_H-M   'P 1'
#
loop_
_entity.id
_entity.type
_entity.pdbx_description
1 polymer ?
#
loop_
_entity_poly.entity_id
_entity_poly.type
_entity_poly.pdbx_seq_one_letter_code
_entity_poly.pdbx_strand_id
1 'polypeptide(L)'
;MKKVSRTLAALMSSAAVMISAVGSALPAATAPTITSVAVDDCNDDWLHAEGSKLYDMNGNQVWLTGANWFGMNCTENFPHGLWSADIDNFLSSVADHGINIIRFPISSELLLSWMNGYPYKCEGLNPKNTDGFKFNPDFCHSDGSEMNSMEVFDVIMQKCKKYGIKALVDVHSPSSHNSGHNYELWYYESSSKTAEDMATIKEEKYAPNAGDPVTFDDWIDSITWLAKKYANDDTLIAYDLKNEPHGKRGYTGDKCPTDIAKWDNSSDKNNWKYAAETCANSILAVNPHALILVEGIEQYPKTDKGYTFDTPDIWDAPADKSPWYGAWWGGNLRGVKDYPVTPKSGTSQIVYSPHDYGPSVYAQTWFDKDFTEQTLLDDYWYDTWAYINDKDIAPLLIGEWGGHMDDGKNQKWMELLRDYMVKNHINHTFWCLNPNSGDTGGLLDSQFAKWDNNKYELFEKSLWQTSTSGKYIGLDHQTALGANGVSLNEYYSKYAGSEGSNINGGTKGSGQTVPVDSTTAPATTTTTSQTTTATTTQITTTTTVTTTSPSTEDIVMYGDANADGKVSVADAVAILQYVANKDKFKLEGKGLENADCYNPGDGVTARDALAIQQLDAKTISSLPVRE
;
A
#
# COMPACT_ATOMS: atom_id res chain seq x y z
N MET A 1 29.84 57.14 35.80
CA MET A 1 29.41 58.56 35.98
C MET A 1 28.25 58.84 35.05
N LYS A 2 27.13 59.32 35.65
CA LYS A 2 25.99 60.11 35.12
C LYS A 2 25.26 59.58 33.90
N LYS A 3 24.10 58.92 34.02
CA LYS A 3 22.72 59.47 34.02
C LYS A 3 22.54 60.76 33.20
N VAL A 4 21.66 60.69 32.19
CA VAL A 4 20.55 61.64 32.03
C VAL A 4 19.43 60.98 31.22
N SER A 5 18.26 60.88 31.85
CA SER A 5 16.92 60.66 31.32
C SER A 5 16.35 62.00 30.83
N ARG A 6 15.47 61.99 29.82
CA ARG A 6 14.35 62.94 29.74
C ARG A 6 13.27 62.53 28.72
N THR A 7 12.14 62.36 29.26
CA THR A 7 10.74 62.36 28.74
C THR A 7 10.29 63.72 28.20
N LEU A 8 9.42 63.77 27.21
CA LEU A 8 8.35 64.74 27.00
C LEU A 8 7.46 64.23 25.82
N ALA A 9 6.35 63.94 25.98
CA ALA A 9 4.95 64.29 26.20
C ALA A 9 4.36 65.24 25.11
N ALA A 10 3.39 64.68 24.39
CA ALA A 10 2.12 65.18 23.87
C ALA A 10 1.98 66.62 23.32
N LEU A 11 1.39 66.69 22.12
CA LEU A 11 0.35 67.69 21.82
C LEU A 11 -0.59 67.18 20.73
N MET A 12 -1.87 67.15 21.03
CA MET A 12 -3.00 66.93 20.13
C MET A 12 -3.19 68.16 19.23
N SER A 13 -3.59 67.92 17.98
CA SER A 13 -4.36 68.88 17.22
C SER A 13 -5.32 68.11 16.29
N SER A 14 -6.59 68.32 16.59
CA SER A 14 -7.75 67.87 15.83
C SER A 14 -7.86 68.61 14.52
N ALA A 15 -7.97 67.92 13.42
CA ALA A 15 -8.56 68.44 12.19
C ALA A 15 -9.52 67.37 11.64
N ALA A 16 -10.80 67.65 11.81
CA ALA A 16 -11.88 66.89 11.21
C ALA A 16 -11.95 67.23 9.73
N VAL A 17 -11.63 66.25 8.88
CA VAL A 17 -11.96 66.28 7.46
C VAL A 17 -13.07 65.27 7.21
N MET A 18 -14.27 65.76 6.94
CA MET A 18 -15.37 64.94 6.43
C MET A 18 -15.00 64.49 4.99
N ILE A 19 -14.70 63.21 4.85
CA ILE A 19 -14.68 62.55 3.55
C ILE A 19 -15.94 61.72 3.48
N SER A 20 -16.85 62.12 2.58
CA SER A 20 -18.00 61.33 2.18
C SER A 20 -17.57 59.99 1.67
N ALA A 21 -17.91 58.93 2.43
CA ALA A 21 -17.72 57.54 2.00
C ALA A 21 -18.71 57.25 0.86
N VAL A 22 -18.22 57.23 -0.37
CA VAL A 22 -18.86 56.47 -1.44
C VAL A 22 -18.48 55.03 -1.21
N GLY A 23 -19.38 54.26 -0.63
CA GLY A 23 -19.25 52.85 -0.46
C GLY A 23 -19.30 52.13 -1.80
N SER A 24 -18.14 51.84 -2.41
CA SER A 24 -18.03 50.78 -3.38
C SER A 24 -17.96 49.47 -2.59
N ALA A 25 -19.10 48.80 -2.48
CA ALA A 25 -19.15 47.42 -2.04
C ALA A 25 -18.30 46.60 -3.01
N LEU A 26 -17.13 46.12 -2.54
CA LEU A 26 -16.43 45.02 -3.19
C LEU A 26 -17.41 43.84 -3.24
N PRO A 27 -17.60 43.19 -4.40
CA PRO A 27 -18.39 41.99 -4.44
C PRO A 27 -17.75 40.99 -3.48
N ALA A 28 -18.53 40.45 -2.54
CA ALA A 28 -18.14 39.31 -1.75
C ALA A 28 -17.64 38.22 -2.69
N ALA A 29 -16.41 37.79 -2.49
CA ALA A 29 -15.91 36.64 -3.21
C ALA A 29 -16.87 35.49 -2.88
N THR A 30 -17.69 35.11 -3.85
CA THR A 30 -18.47 33.88 -3.74
C THR A 30 -17.46 32.75 -3.61
N ALA A 31 -17.53 32.03 -2.50
CA ALA A 31 -16.82 30.77 -2.36
C ALA A 31 -17.08 29.94 -3.64
N PRO A 32 -16.07 29.25 -4.18
CA PRO A 32 -16.29 28.43 -5.36
C PRO A 32 -17.39 27.43 -5.02
N THR A 33 -18.50 27.53 -5.73
CA THR A 33 -19.56 26.53 -5.66
C THR A 33 -18.94 25.27 -6.22
N ILE A 34 -18.66 24.29 -5.35
CA ILE A 34 -18.26 22.96 -5.78
C ILE A 34 -19.48 22.43 -6.53
N THR A 35 -19.37 22.35 -7.85
CA THR A 35 -20.37 21.67 -8.67
C THR A 35 -20.28 20.21 -8.27
N SER A 36 -21.26 19.71 -7.50
CA SER A 36 -21.39 18.30 -7.20
C SER A 36 -21.49 17.55 -8.53
N VAL A 37 -20.48 16.73 -8.80
CA VAL A 37 -20.58 15.73 -9.87
C VAL A 37 -21.66 14.78 -9.40
N ALA A 38 -22.70 14.55 -10.21
CA ALA A 38 -23.71 13.55 -9.90
C ALA A 38 -23.00 12.20 -9.71
N VAL A 39 -23.06 11.67 -8.50
CA VAL A 39 -22.51 10.34 -8.18
C VAL A 39 -23.53 9.33 -8.72
N ASP A 40 -23.07 8.38 -9.54
CA ASP A 40 -23.90 7.26 -9.99
C ASP A 40 -24.35 6.46 -8.76
N ASP A 41 -25.55 5.89 -8.77
CA ASP A 41 -26.11 5.07 -7.69
C ASP A 41 -25.18 3.89 -7.25
N CYS A 42 -24.14 3.60 -8.03
CA CYS A 42 -23.10 2.61 -7.77
C CYS A 42 -21.76 3.20 -7.26
N ASN A 43 -21.70 4.50 -6.97
CA ASN A 43 -20.48 5.22 -6.61
C ASN A 43 -20.75 6.14 -5.40
N ASP A 44 -21.34 5.56 -4.35
CA ASP A 44 -21.81 6.25 -3.14
C ASP A 44 -21.04 5.89 -1.86
N ASP A 45 -19.94 5.12 -2.00
CA ASP A 45 -19.16 4.60 -0.86
C ASP A 45 -17.93 5.48 -0.50
N TRP A 46 -17.86 6.72 -1.06
CA TRP A 46 -16.79 7.64 -0.74
C TRP A 46 -16.82 8.07 0.72
N LEU A 47 -15.63 8.34 1.27
CA LEU A 47 -15.45 8.67 2.68
C LEU A 47 -14.87 10.07 2.84
N HIS A 48 -15.06 10.63 4.04
CA HIS A 48 -14.43 11.90 4.42
C HIS A 48 -14.05 11.91 5.90
N ALA A 49 -13.13 12.80 6.27
CA ALA A 49 -12.65 12.99 7.63
C ALA A 49 -13.39 14.14 8.31
N GLU A 50 -13.84 13.91 9.55
CA GLU A 50 -14.28 14.95 10.49
C GLU A 50 -13.61 14.70 11.85
N GLY A 51 -12.78 15.64 12.28
CA GLY A 51 -11.94 15.40 13.46
C GLY A 51 -11.07 14.16 13.26
N SER A 52 -11.02 13.29 14.23
CA SER A 52 -10.21 12.06 14.23
C SER A 52 -10.92 10.83 13.64
N LYS A 53 -12.05 10.99 12.96
CA LYS A 53 -12.89 9.87 12.50
C LYS A 53 -13.20 9.99 11.01
N LEU A 54 -13.51 8.84 10.40
CA LEU A 54 -14.00 8.73 9.02
C LEU A 54 -15.51 8.52 9.00
N TYR A 55 -16.14 9.12 8.01
CA TYR A 55 -17.59 9.04 7.80
C TYR A 55 -17.89 8.75 6.34
N ASP A 56 -19.01 8.05 6.11
CA ASP A 56 -19.59 7.87 4.78
C ASP A 56 -20.31 9.15 4.30
N MET A 57 -20.80 9.13 3.08
CA MET A 57 -21.54 10.26 2.48
C MET A 57 -22.86 10.56 3.19
N ASN A 58 -23.40 9.63 3.99
CA ASN A 58 -24.60 9.78 4.79
C ASN A 58 -24.29 10.33 6.21
N GLY A 59 -23.03 10.56 6.54
CA GLY A 59 -22.56 11.00 7.84
C GLY A 59 -22.54 9.89 8.90
N ASN A 60 -22.52 8.63 8.50
CA ASN A 60 -22.33 7.53 9.41
C ASN A 60 -20.84 7.25 9.58
N GLN A 61 -20.38 7.07 10.82
CA GLN A 61 -18.99 6.73 11.09
C GLN A 61 -18.66 5.36 10.50
N VAL A 62 -17.46 5.23 9.92
CA VAL A 62 -16.93 3.98 9.39
C VAL A 62 -15.57 3.65 9.99
N TRP A 63 -15.20 2.39 9.92
CA TRP A 63 -13.92 1.91 10.39
C TRP A 63 -13.27 0.99 9.34
N LEU A 64 -12.10 1.39 8.87
CA LEU A 64 -11.30 0.63 7.91
C LEU A 64 -10.47 -0.36 8.69
N THR A 65 -10.74 -1.65 8.49
CA THR A 65 -10.01 -2.75 9.14
C THR A 65 -9.60 -3.76 8.09
N GLY A 66 -8.33 -3.78 7.78
CA GLY A 66 -7.85 -4.50 6.62
C GLY A 66 -6.47 -5.10 6.73
N ALA A 67 -5.93 -5.47 5.59
CA ALA A 67 -4.60 -6.04 5.48
C ALA A 67 -3.89 -5.61 4.19
N ASN A 68 -2.57 -5.68 4.21
CA ASN A 68 -1.73 -5.43 3.05
C ASN A 68 -1.62 -6.68 2.17
N TRP A 69 -1.59 -6.50 0.85
CA TRP A 69 -1.34 -7.55 -0.13
C TRP A 69 -0.33 -7.07 -1.17
N PHE A 70 0.94 -7.37 -0.94
CA PHE A 70 2.03 -6.87 -1.77
C PHE A 70 2.34 -7.77 -2.98
N GLY A 71 3.12 -7.22 -3.93
CA GLY A 71 3.59 -7.88 -5.15
C GLY A 71 3.63 -6.94 -6.35
N MET A 72 2.79 -5.90 -6.40
CA MET A 72 2.83 -4.92 -7.50
C MET A 72 3.97 -3.90 -7.35
N ASN A 73 4.58 -3.82 -6.19
CA ASN A 73 5.83 -3.12 -5.93
C ASN A 73 7.07 -3.98 -6.27
N CYS A 74 6.87 -5.26 -6.57
CA CYS A 74 7.91 -6.22 -6.92
C CYS A 74 8.05 -6.37 -8.44
N THR A 75 9.07 -7.12 -8.88
CA THR A 75 9.35 -7.31 -10.32
C THR A 75 8.31 -8.16 -11.03
N GLU A 76 7.53 -8.94 -10.30
CA GLU A 76 6.42 -9.76 -10.80
C GLU A 76 5.25 -8.92 -11.34
N ASN A 77 5.08 -7.67 -10.85
CA ASN A 77 4.07 -6.69 -11.30
C ASN A 77 2.60 -7.12 -11.08
N PHE A 78 2.33 -8.01 -10.12
CA PHE A 78 1.00 -8.40 -9.66
C PHE A 78 1.05 -8.85 -8.20
N PRO A 79 -0.07 -8.84 -7.44
CA PRO A 79 -0.09 -9.28 -6.05
C PRO A 79 0.34 -10.74 -5.92
N HIS A 80 1.27 -11.02 -5.01
CA HIS A 80 1.83 -12.35 -4.82
C HIS A 80 0.76 -13.38 -4.43
N GLY A 81 0.99 -14.63 -4.80
CA GLY A 81 0.08 -15.74 -4.56
C GLY A 81 -0.82 -16.09 -5.74
N LEU A 82 -1.03 -15.19 -6.68
CA LEU A 82 -1.86 -15.44 -7.87
C LEU A 82 -1.23 -16.44 -8.86
N TRP A 83 0.01 -16.83 -8.65
CA TRP A 83 0.64 -17.96 -9.33
C TRP A 83 0.10 -19.33 -8.87
N SER A 84 -0.53 -19.41 -7.68
CA SER A 84 -1.01 -20.67 -7.10
C SER A 84 -2.45 -20.58 -6.56
N ALA A 85 -2.96 -19.42 -6.25
CA ALA A 85 -4.30 -19.20 -5.73
C ALA A 85 -5.24 -18.70 -6.82
N ASP A 86 -6.48 -19.20 -6.83
CA ASP A 86 -7.56 -18.66 -7.65
C ASP A 86 -8.08 -17.36 -7.03
N ILE A 87 -8.22 -16.32 -7.84
CA ILE A 87 -8.55 -14.96 -7.37
C ILE A 87 -9.93 -14.87 -6.69
N ASP A 88 -10.95 -15.58 -7.19
CA ASP A 88 -12.27 -15.57 -6.60
C ASP A 88 -12.27 -16.28 -5.24
N ASN A 89 -11.63 -17.44 -5.15
CA ASN A 89 -11.49 -18.17 -3.88
C ASN A 89 -10.68 -17.38 -2.87
N PHE A 90 -9.64 -16.69 -3.32
CA PHE A 90 -8.80 -15.87 -2.46
C PHE A 90 -9.57 -14.68 -1.89
N LEU A 91 -10.17 -13.83 -2.75
CA LEU A 91 -10.87 -12.62 -2.29
C LEU A 91 -12.15 -12.95 -1.53
N SER A 92 -12.90 -14.03 -1.90
CA SER A 92 -14.04 -14.46 -1.08
C SER A 92 -13.59 -14.88 0.33
N SER A 93 -12.47 -15.61 0.44
CA SER A 93 -11.91 -15.98 1.74
C SER A 93 -11.46 -14.74 2.54
N VAL A 94 -10.83 -13.75 1.91
CA VAL A 94 -10.44 -12.50 2.56
C VAL A 94 -11.65 -11.73 3.09
N ALA A 95 -12.72 -11.61 2.30
CA ALA A 95 -13.97 -10.97 2.72
C ALA A 95 -14.66 -11.75 3.85
N ASP A 96 -14.72 -13.08 3.75
CA ASP A 96 -15.32 -13.95 4.77
C ASP A 96 -14.57 -13.94 6.11
N HIS A 97 -13.30 -13.50 6.10
CA HIS A 97 -12.48 -13.23 7.29
C HIS A 97 -12.53 -11.77 7.72
N GLY A 98 -13.47 -10.97 7.24
CA GLY A 98 -13.78 -9.65 7.76
C GLY A 98 -12.88 -8.51 7.34
N ILE A 99 -12.01 -8.71 6.37
CA ILE A 99 -11.13 -7.67 5.83
C ILE A 99 -11.94 -6.80 4.87
N ASN A 100 -12.25 -5.57 5.29
CA ASN A 100 -13.10 -4.67 4.51
C ASN A 100 -12.31 -3.73 3.57
N ILE A 101 -11.00 -3.65 3.74
CA ILE A 101 -10.10 -2.89 2.86
C ILE A 101 -8.77 -3.63 2.67
N ILE A 102 -8.23 -3.61 1.45
CA ILE A 102 -6.89 -4.12 1.14
C ILE A 102 -5.98 -2.96 0.73
N ARG A 103 -4.81 -2.85 1.36
CA ARG A 103 -3.73 -1.95 0.93
C ARG A 103 -2.83 -2.70 -0.05
N PHE A 104 -2.70 -2.13 -1.26
CA PHE A 104 -1.92 -2.67 -2.38
C PHE A 104 -0.63 -1.88 -2.58
N PRO A 105 0.51 -2.37 -2.11
CA PRO A 105 1.80 -1.80 -2.46
C PRO A 105 2.07 -1.87 -3.96
N ILE A 106 2.43 -0.73 -4.57
CA ILE A 106 2.75 -0.59 -6.00
C ILE A 106 3.99 0.29 -6.16
N SER A 107 4.71 0.18 -7.28
CA SER A 107 5.80 1.09 -7.60
C SER A 107 5.36 2.24 -8.52
N SER A 108 6.01 3.42 -8.39
CA SER A 108 5.82 4.50 -9.36
C SER A 108 6.23 4.06 -10.78
N GLU A 109 7.28 3.25 -10.90
CA GLU A 109 7.73 2.68 -12.19
C GLU A 109 6.60 1.91 -12.88
N LEU A 110 5.86 1.08 -12.14
CA LEU A 110 4.73 0.33 -12.70
C LEU A 110 3.60 1.26 -13.13
N LEU A 111 3.24 2.24 -12.29
CA LEU A 111 2.23 3.25 -12.63
C LEU A 111 2.62 4.08 -13.86
N LEU A 112 3.89 4.47 -13.98
CA LEU A 112 4.42 5.18 -15.15
C LEU A 112 4.32 4.32 -16.42
N SER A 113 4.55 3.00 -16.32
CA SER A 113 4.37 2.10 -17.44
C SER A 113 2.93 2.10 -17.95
N TRP A 114 1.96 2.10 -17.04
CA TRP A 114 0.53 2.18 -17.37
C TRP A 114 0.15 3.53 -17.99
N MET A 115 0.57 4.62 -17.32
CA MET A 115 0.30 5.99 -17.79
C MET A 115 0.83 6.25 -19.19
N ASN A 116 2.01 5.73 -19.51
CA ASN A 116 2.66 5.90 -20.80
C ASN A 116 2.19 4.92 -21.88
N GLY A 117 1.24 4.02 -21.57
CA GLY A 117 0.69 3.05 -22.52
C GLY A 117 1.59 1.85 -22.82
N TYR A 118 2.53 1.54 -21.93
CA TYR A 118 3.43 0.38 -22.03
C TYR A 118 3.35 -0.45 -20.74
N PRO A 119 2.16 -0.96 -20.36
CA PRO A 119 2.01 -1.72 -19.12
C PRO A 119 2.87 -2.98 -19.15
N TYR A 120 3.58 -3.20 -18.05
CA TYR A 120 4.46 -4.36 -17.93
C TYR A 120 3.66 -5.66 -17.92
N LYS A 121 4.32 -6.75 -18.32
CA LYS A 121 3.78 -8.09 -18.17
C LYS A 121 3.81 -8.52 -16.72
N CYS A 122 2.93 -9.45 -16.37
CA CYS A 122 2.96 -10.15 -15.10
C CYS A 122 3.89 -11.35 -15.21
N GLU A 123 4.96 -11.37 -14.41
CA GLU A 123 5.92 -12.47 -14.46
C GLU A 123 5.55 -13.56 -13.43
N GLY A 124 5.39 -14.80 -13.91
CA GLY A 124 4.99 -15.92 -13.07
C GLY A 124 3.47 -16.07 -12.84
N LEU A 125 2.65 -15.15 -13.31
CA LEU A 125 1.21 -15.36 -13.37
C LEU A 125 0.91 -16.48 -14.38
N ASN A 126 0.15 -17.51 -13.98
CA ASN A 126 -0.18 -18.65 -14.81
C ASN A 126 -1.68 -18.67 -15.17
N PRO A 127 -2.12 -17.87 -16.14
CA PRO A 127 -3.52 -17.77 -16.50
C PRO A 127 -4.03 -18.92 -17.37
N LYS A 128 -3.12 -19.77 -17.92
CA LYS A 128 -3.46 -20.84 -18.89
C LYS A 128 -3.35 -22.26 -18.36
N ASN A 129 -2.99 -22.45 -17.10
CA ASN A 129 -2.81 -23.77 -16.48
C ASN A 129 -1.92 -24.72 -17.29
N THR A 130 -0.73 -24.24 -17.69
CA THR A 130 0.19 -25.01 -18.52
C THR A 130 0.89 -26.13 -17.76
N ASP A 131 1.01 -26.02 -16.39
CA ASP A 131 1.88 -26.88 -15.59
C ASP A 131 1.20 -27.56 -14.40
N GLY A 132 -0.12 -27.67 -14.43
CA GLY A 132 -0.89 -28.32 -13.35
C GLY A 132 -1.08 -27.49 -12.08
N PHE A 133 -0.59 -26.26 -12.03
CA PHE A 133 -0.90 -25.30 -11.00
C PHE A 133 -2.33 -24.75 -11.17
N LYS A 134 -2.91 -24.27 -10.09
CA LYS A 134 -4.16 -23.50 -10.18
C LYS A 134 -3.90 -22.27 -11.05
N PHE A 135 -4.88 -21.95 -11.86
CA PHE A 135 -4.77 -20.84 -12.80
C PHE A 135 -5.94 -19.89 -12.64
N ASN A 136 -5.75 -18.68 -13.12
CA ASN A 136 -6.73 -17.62 -13.08
C ASN A 136 -7.18 -17.30 -14.52
N PRO A 137 -8.20 -17.98 -15.07
CA PRO A 137 -8.65 -17.74 -16.44
C PRO A 137 -9.19 -16.33 -16.65
N ASP A 138 -9.57 -15.64 -15.55
CA ASP A 138 -10.01 -14.25 -15.57
C ASP A 138 -8.90 -13.27 -16.01
N PHE A 139 -7.65 -13.69 -16.00
CA PHE A 139 -6.50 -12.92 -16.48
C PHE A 139 -6.08 -13.25 -17.93
N CYS A 140 -6.99 -13.88 -18.69
CA CYS A 140 -6.89 -14.08 -20.13
C CYS A 140 -7.96 -13.29 -20.87
N HIS A 141 -7.57 -12.75 -22.01
CA HIS A 141 -8.53 -12.23 -23.00
C HIS A 141 -9.31 -13.37 -23.67
N SER A 142 -10.41 -13.04 -24.35
CA SER A 142 -11.25 -14.01 -25.05
C SER A 142 -10.53 -14.76 -26.19
N ASP A 143 -9.46 -14.20 -26.73
CA ASP A 143 -8.59 -14.82 -27.74
C ASP A 143 -7.52 -15.72 -27.12
N GLY A 144 -7.45 -15.81 -25.79
CA GLY A 144 -6.49 -16.59 -25.03
C GLY A 144 -5.14 -15.92 -24.83
N SER A 145 -4.98 -14.64 -25.20
CA SER A 145 -3.79 -13.86 -24.82
C SER A 145 -3.83 -13.49 -23.33
N GLU A 146 -2.66 -13.33 -22.73
CA GLU A 146 -2.52 -12.96 -21.32
C GLU A 146 -2.71 -11.46 -21.14
N MET A 147 -3.36 -11.08 -20.03
CA MET A 147 -3.51 -9.68 -19.63
C MET A 147 -2.17 -9.12 -19.12
N ASN A 148 -1.96 -7.84 -19.34
CA ASN A 148 -0.85 -7.10 -18.75
C ASN A 148 -1.17 -6.69 -17.30
N SER A 149 -0.19 -6.13 -16.58
CA SER A 149 -0.30 -5.78 -15.17
C SER A 149 -1.42 -4.78 -14.86
N MET A 150 -1.72 -3.83 -15.76
CA MET A 150 -2.82 -2.89 -15.59
C MET A 150 -4.18 -3.58 -15.72
N GLU A 151 -4.34 -4.44 -16.71
CA GLU A 151 -5.57 -5.21 -16.92
C GLU A 151 -5.82 -6.20 -15.76
N VAL A 152 -4.75 -6.84 -15.26
CA VAL A 152 -4.82 -7.69 -14.05
C VAL A 152 -5.29 -6.88 -12.84
N PHE A 153 -4.77 -5.68 -12.65
CA PHE A 153 -5.22 -4.80 -11.56
C PHE A 153 -6.70 -4.40 -11.72
N ASP A 154 -7.14 -4.06 -12.93
CA ASP A 154 -8.55 -3.74 -13.21
C ASP A 154 -9.48 -4.91 -12.87
N VAL A 155 -9.08 -6.15 -13.19
CA VAL A 155 -9.83 -7.36 -12.80
C VAL A 155 -9.86 -7.53 -11.29
N ILE A 156 -8.75 -7.30 -10.60
CA ILE A 156 -8.68 -7.38 -9.12
C ILE A 156 -9.66 -6.36 -8.49
N MET A 157 -9.70 -5.11 -8.98
CA MET A 157 -10.65 -4.10 -8.48
C MET A 157 -12.10 -4.54 -8.69
N GLN A 158 -12.45 -5.10 -9.84
CA GLN A 158 -13.79 -5.64 -10.10
C GLN A 158 -14.14 -6.79 -9.14
N LYS A 159 -13.16 -7.65 -8.82
CA LYS A 159 -13.35 -8.75 -7.86
C LYS A 159 -13.48 -8.23 -6.42
N CYS A 160 -12.69 -7.23 -6.02
CA CYS A 160 -12.85 -6.56 -4.73
C CYS A 160 -14.28 -6.02 -4.58
N LYS A 161 -14.78 -5.27 -5.57
CA LYS A 161 -16.18 -4.78 -5.60
C LYS A 161 -17.19 -5.90 -5.46
N LYS A 162 -17.01 -7.02 -6.17
CA LYS A 162 -17.89 -8.20 -6.11
C LYS A 162 -18.02 -8.75 -4.69
N TYR A 163 -16.96 -8.72 -3.90
CA TYR A 163 -16.92 -9.26 -2.54
C TYR A 163 -17.10 -8.22 -1.44
N GLY A 164 -17.42 -6.96 -1.78
CA GLY A 164 -17.62 -5.87 -0.84
C GLY A 164 -16.35 -5.35 -0.18
N ILE A 165 -15.19 -5.61 -0.78
CA ILE A 165 -13.88 -5.15 -0.30
C ILE A 165 -13.52 -3.83 -0.97
N LYS A 166 -13.08 -2.83 -0.20
CA LYS A 166 -12.50 -1.60 -0.73
C LYS A 166 -10.98 -1.74 -0.90
N ALA A 167 -10.41 -0.88 -1.72
CA ALA A 167 -8.99 -0.86 -2.01
C ALA A 167 -8.35 0.48 -1.64
N LEU A 168 -7.09 0.40 -1.25
CA LEU A 168 -6.18 1.50 -0.99
C LEU A 168 -4.87 1.17 -1.71
N VAL A 169 -4.37 2.05 -2.55
CA VAL A 169 -3.08 1.90 -3.21
C VAL A 169 -2.01 2.67 -2.44
N ASP A 170 -0.88 2.04 -2.23
CA ASP A 170 0.31 2.58 -1.61
C ASP A 170 1.45 2.67 -2.63
N VAL A 171 2.01 3.87 -2.83
CA VAL A 171 3.25 4.01 -3.60
C VAL A 171 4.42 3.56 -2.73
N HIS A 172 4.72 2.28 -2.80
CA HIS A 172 5.68 1.64 -1.90
C HIS A 172 7.12 2.07 -2.18
N SER A 173 7.48 2.16 -3.45
CA SER A 173 8.82 2.55 -3.89
C SER A 173 8.80 3.22 -5.26
N PRO A 174 9.82 4.04 -5.57
CA PRO A 174 9.97 4.61 -6.91
C PRO A 174 10.09 3.56 -8.01
N SER A 175 10.91 2.52 -7.84
CA SER A 175 11.00 1.44 -8.81
C SER A 175 10.69 0.07 -8.22
N SER A 176 10.29 -0.87 -9.08
CA SER A 176 9.95 -2.23 -8.67
C SER A 176 11.17 -2.98 -8.16
N HIS A 177 11.04 -3.69 -7.03
CA HIS A 177 12.13 -4.43 -6.41
C HIS A 177 11.64 -5.54 -5.49
N ASN A 178 12.31 -6.71 -5.51
CA ASN A 178 11.92 -7.88 -4.74
C ASN A 178 12.23 -7.80 -3.24
N SER A 179 13.01 -6.81 -2.80
CA SER A 179 13.28 -6.55 -1.38
C SER A 179 12.25 -5.60 -0.73
N GLY A 180 11.13 -5.36 -1.38
CA GLY A 180 10.06 -4.50 -0.87
C GLY A 180 10.21 -3.05 -1.33
N HIS A 181 11.16 -2.30 -0.85
CA HIS A 181 11.41 -0.91 -1.26
C HIS A 181 12.89 -0.70 -1.60
N ASN A 182 13.20 0.33 -2.38
CA ASN A 182 14.54 0.54 -2.91
C ASN A 182 15.10 1.97 -2.79
N TYR A 183 14.28 2.93 -2.40
CA TYR A 183 14.70 4.31 -2.20
C TYR A 183 13.96 4.89 -0.99
N GLU A 184 14.67 5.71 -0.22
CA GLU A 184 14.18 6.34 0.99
C GLU A 184 13.14 7.43 0.69
N LEU A 185 13.36 8.18 -0.40
CA LEU A 185 12.46 9.22 -0.88
C LEU A 185 11.49 8.68 -1.95
N TRP A 186 10.49 9.47 -2.27
CA TRP A 186 9.47 9.19 -3.29
C TRP A 186 9.95 9.39 -4.73
N TYR A 187 11.22 9.81 -4.89
CA TYR A 187 11.84 10.06 -6.19
C TYR A 187 13.34 9.75 -6.14
N TYR A 188 13.95 9.61 -7.31
CA TYR A 188 15.41 9.62 -7.50
C TYR A 188 15.75 10.22 -8.87
N GLU A 189 16.80 11.05 -8.92
CA GLU A 189 17.13 11.81 -10.14
C GLU A 189 18.20 11.13 -11.01
N SER A 190 18.88 10.10 -10.50
CA SER A 190 19.87 9.35 -11.24
C SER A 190 19.77 7.86 -10.95
N SER A 191 19.87 7.05 -11.99
CA SER A 191 19.93 5.58 -11.85
C SER A 191 21.38 5.14 -11.67
N SER A 192 21.60 4.13 -10.82
CA SER A 192 22.89 3.43 -10.73
C SER A 192 23.09 2.44 -11.88
N LYS A 193 22.07 2.22 -12.72
CA LYS A 193 22.10 1.26 -13.83
C LYS A 193 22.94 1.82 -14.98
N THR A 194 23.70 0.95 -15.62
CA THR A 194 24.49 1.33 -16.80
C THR A 194 23.58 1.53 -18.03
N ALA A 195 24.10 2.18 -19.09
CA ALA A 195 23.35 2.31 -20.34
C ALA A 195 23.03 0.95 -20.98
N GLU A 196 23.87 -0.06 -20.76
CA GLU A 196 23.68 -1.44 -21.25
C GLU A 196 22.56 -2.13 -20.45
N ASP A 197 22.58 -2.01 -19.11
CA ASP A 197 21.50 -2.51 -18.25
C ASP A 197 20.15 -1.86 -18.62
N MET A 198 20.14 -0.54 -18.83
CA MET A 198 18.94 0.19 -19.24
C MET A 198 18.38 -0.30 -20.58
N ALA A 199 19.26 -0.58 -21.55
CA ALA A 199 18.83 -1.11 -22.87
C ALA A 199 18.20 -2.49 -22.71
N THR A 200 18.80 -3.37 -21.91
CA THR A 200 18.30 -4.71 -21.62
C THR A 200 16.94 -4.66 -20.93
N ILE A 201 16.79 -3.84 -19.88
CA ILE A 201 15.52 -3.68 -19.16
C ILE A 201 14.40 -3.18 -20.08
N LYS A 202 14.70 -2.22 -20.95
CA LYS A 202 13.73 -1.68 -21.92
C LYS A 202 13.28 -2.72 -22.94
N GLU A 203 14.19 -3.59 -23.35
CA GLU A 203 13.88 -4.70 -24.25
C GLU A 203 13.04 -5.78 -23.54
N GLU A 204 13.43 -6.21 -22.36
CA GLU A 204 12.74 -7.24 -21.59
C GLU A 204 11.31 -6.83 -21.21
N LYS A 205 11.12 -5.59 -20.75
CA LYS A 205 9.80 -5.06 -20.35
C LYS A 205 8.99 -4.51 -21.51
N TYR A 206 9.54 -4.47 -22.73
CA TYR A 206 8.92 -3.87 -23.91
C TYR A 206 8.45 -2.43 -23.71
N ALA A 207 9.16 -1.68 -22.86
CA ALA A 207 8.78 -0.34 -22.46
C ALA A 207 9.95 0.63 -22.64
N PRO A 208 9.79 1.72 -23.43
CA PRO A 208 10.88 2.64 -23.75
C PRO A 208 11.43 3.42 -22.55
N ASN A 209 10.67 3.51 -21.46
CA ASN A 209 11.02 4.22 -20.22
C ASN A 209 11.35 3.29 -19.06
N ALA A 210 11.39 1.96 -19.25
CA ALA A 210 11.71 1.02 -18.17
C ALA A 210 13.11 1.28 -17.60
N GLY A 211 13.21 1.33 -16.29
CA GLY A 211 14.45 1.58 -15.56
C GLY A 211 14.95 3.03 -15.60
N ASP A 212 14.26 3.94 -16.29
CA ASP A 212 14.57 5.38 -16.21
C ASP A 212 14.36 5.88 -14.75
N PRO A 213 15.05 6.95 -14.32
CA PRO A 213 14.80 7.58 -13.03
C PRO A 213 13.33 8.00 -12.87
N VAL A 214 12.85 7.94 -11.64
CA VAL A 214 11.53 8.46 -11.27
C VAL A 214 11.74 9.83 -10.63
N THR A 215 11.40 10.88 -11.36
CA THR A 215 11.53 12.24 -10.86
C THR A 215 10.41 12.59 -9.87
N PHE A 216 10.55 13.71 -9.19
CA PHE A 216 9.50 14.24 -8.31
C PHE A 216 8.16 14.43 -9.04
N ASP A 217 8.21 14.95 -10.26
CA ASP A 217 7.02 15.18 -11.08
C ASP A 217 6.44 13.84 -11.60
N ASP A 218 7.29 12.88 -12.01
CA ASP A 218 6.85 11.54 -12.44
C ASP A 218 6.08 10.80 -11.33
N TRP A 219 6.54 10.91 -10.08
CA TRP A 219 5.84 10.34 -8.94
C TRP A 219 4.43 10.94 -8.79
N ILE A 220 4.30 12.28 -8.82
CA ILE A 220 3.01 12.96 -8.72
C ILE A 220 2.10 12.59 -9.89
N ASP A 221 2.63 12.66 -11.11
CA ASP A 221 1.86 12.43 -12.33
C ASP A 221 1.33 10.98 -12.39
N SER A 222 2.14 10.01 -11.99
CA SER A 222 1.76 8.59 -12.02
C SER A 222 0.60 8.25 -11.08
N ILE A 223 0.66 8.70 -9.83
CA ILE A 223 -0.41 8.46 -8.86
C ILE A 223 -1.66 9.31 -9.17
N THR A 224 -1.47 10.52 -9.68
CA THR A 224 -2.58 11.38 -10.15
C THR A 224 -3.29 10.76 -11.34
N TRP A 225 -2.56 10.14 -12.25
CA TRP A 225 -3.13 9.41 -13.37
C TRP A 225 -4.00 8.24 -12.88
N LEU A 226 -3.52 7.46 -11.90
CA LEU A 226 -4.29 6.38 -11.31
C LEU A 226 -5.57 6.90 -10.65
N ALA A 227 -5.46 7.97 -9.86
CA ALA A 227 -6.59 8.60 -9.19
C ALA A 227 -7.65 9.10 -10.18
N LYS A 228 -7.22 9.62 -11.34
CA LYS A 228 -8.11 10.01 -12.43
C LYS A 228 -8.78 8.81 -13.09
N LYS A 229 -8.04 7.70 -13.30
CA LYS A 229 -8.58 6.46 -13.89
C LYS A 229 -9.72 5.90 -13.05
N TYR A 230 -9.62 5.96 -11.73
CA TYR A 230 -10.61 5.44 -10.78
C TYR A 230 -11.50 6.53 -10.13
N ALA A 231 -11.58 7.74 -10.71
CA ALA A 231 -12.36 8.84 -10.12
C ALA A 231 -13.88 8.56 -10.03
N ASN A 232 -14.38 7.61 -10.79
CA ASN A 232 -15.78 7.18 -10.79
C ASN A 232 -15.95 5.71 -10.34
N ASP A 233 -14.98 5.16 -9.63
CA ASP A 233 -15.05 3.80 -9.07
C ASP A 233 -14.60 3.84 -7.61
N ASP A 234 -15.56 3.83 -6.71
CA ASP A 234 -15.39 3.88 -5.27
C ASP A 234 -14.91 2.55 -4.65
N THR A 235 -14.49 1.60 -5.46
CA THR A 235 -13.73 0.44 -4.98
C THR A 235 -12.34 0.87 -4.53
N LEU A 236 -11.67 1.76 -5.28
CA LEU A 236 -10.38 2.34 -4.92
C LEU A 236 -10.60 3.72 -4.27
N ILE A 237 -10.73 3.72 -2.94
CA ILE A 237 -11.13 4.91 -2.17
C ILE A 237 -9.98 5.75 -1.64
N ALA A 238 -8.74 5.23 -1.62
CA ALA A 238 -7.65 5.89 -0.93
C ALA A 238 -6.29 5.69 -1.61
N TYR A 239 -5.40 6.66 -1.40
CA TYR A 239 -4.04 6.70 -1.95
C TYR A 239 -3.05 7.05 -0.84
N ASP A 240 -2.18 6.10 -0.50
CA ASP A 240 -1.02 6.30 0.37
C ASP A 240 0.14 6.82 -0.48
N LEU A 241 0.56 8.03 -0.22
CA LEU A 241 1.39 8.78 -1.14
C LEU A 241 2.81 8.23 -1.28
N LYS A 242 3.37 7.67 -0.22
CA LYS A 242 4.68 7.02 -0.21
C LYS A 242 4.86 6.20 1.05
N ASN A 243 5.15 4.92 0.87
CA ASN A 243 5.57 4.05 1.95
C ASN A 243 6.87 4.53 2.59
N GLU A 244 6.81 4.77 3.89
CA GLU A 244 7.96 4.95 4.77
C GLU A 244 9.01 5.97 4.29
N PRO A 245 8.65 7.25 4.17
CA PRO A 245 9.63 8.30 3.89
C PRO A 245 10.70 8.36 4.99
N HIS A 246 11.97 8.12 4.62
CA HIS A 246 13.07 8.06 5.57
C HIS A 246 14.38 8.61 4.98
N GLY A 247 15.51 8.07 5.38
CA GLY A 247 16.82 8.39 4.86
C GLY A 247 17.72 9.02 5.91
N LYS A 248 19.00 9.02 5.61
CA LYS A 248 20.06 9.58 6.46
C LYS A 248 20.85 10.63 5.72
N ARG A 249 21.03 11.79 6.32
CA ARG A 249 21.91 12.80 5.78
C ARG A 249 23.35 12.25 5.64
N GLY A 250 23.90 12.34 4.44
CA GLY A 250 25.24 11.82 4.14
C GLY A 250 25.32 10.30 4.01
N TYR A 251 24.20 9.58 4.02
CA TYR A 251 24.17 8.17 3.68
C TYR A 251 24.47 8.01 2.19
N THR A 252 25.62 7.41 1.90
CA THR A 252 25.99 6.98 0.55
C THR A 252 25.79 5.47 0.48
N GLY A 253 24.56 5.04 0.26
CA GLY A 253 24.30 3.66 -0.12
C GLY A 253 24.74 3.41 -1.57
N ASP A 254 24.74 2.17 -1.99
CA ASP A 254 25.21 1.72 -3.31
C ASP A 254 24.46 2.33 -4.50
N LYS A 255 23.43 3.16 -4.28
CA LYS A 255 22.48 3.50 -5.33
C LYS A 255 22.42 4.98 -5.66
N CYS A 256 21.98 5.80 -4.79
CA CYS A 256 21.98 7.25 -4.99
C CYS A 256 22.15 7.91 -3.64
N PRO A 257 22.98 8.95 -3.53
CA PRO A 257 22.96 9.78 -2.34
C PRO A 257 21.57 10.44 -2.29
N THR A 258 20.69 9.89 -1.46
CA THR A 258 19.42 10.52 -1.14
C THR A 258 19.62 11.36 0.11
N ASP A 259 19.00 12.53 0.15
CA ASP A 259 18.96 13.31 1.37
C ASP A 259 17.90 12.73 2.30
N ILE A 260 17.88 13.15 3.56
CA ILE A 260 16.88 12.77 4.53
C ILE A 260 15.50 13.33 4.15
N ALA A 261 14.45 12.55 4.36
CA ALA A 261 13.09 13.06 4.35
C ALA A 261 12.91 14.06 5.49
N LYS A 262 12.51 15.28 5.20
CA LYS A 262 12.26 16.33 6.19
C LYS A 262 10.77 16.64 6.33
N TRP A 263 10.44 17.32 7.43
CA TRP A 263 9.11 17.83 7.67
C TRP A 263 9.20 19.22 8.29
N ASP A 264 9.21 20.23 7.45
CA ASP A 264 9.32 21.64 7.85
C ASP A 264 8.47 22.55 6.95
N ASN A 265 8.72 23.85 7.00
CA ASN A 265 8.00 24.84 6.18
C ASN A 265 8.71 25.18 4.87
N SER A 266 9.73 24.42 4.44
CA SER A 266 10.41 24.63 3.18
C SER A 266 9.65 24.06 2.00
N SER A 267 10.01 24.48 0.79
CA SER A 267 9.52 23.90 -0.47
C SER A 267 10.58 23.01 -1.14
N ASP A 268 11.49 22.45 -0.35
CA ASP A 268 12.50 21.56 -0.88
C ASP A 268 11.86 20.23 -1.31
N LYS A 269 12.37 19.61 -2.37
CA LYS A 269 11.80 18.36 -2.92
C LYS A 269 11.79 17.21 -1.91
N ASN A 270 12.76 17.17 -0.98
CA ASN A 270 12.83 16.18 0.09
C ASN A 270 12.04 16.56 1.35
N ASN A 271 11.28 17.66 1.34
CA ASN A 271 10.34 17.99 2.40
C ASN A 271 9.03 17.24 2.18
N TRP A 272 8.79 16.22 3.01
CA TRP A 272 7.63 15.35 2.88
C TRP A 272 6.29 16.09 3.03
N LYS A 273 6.20 17.05 3.96
CA LYS A 273 5.00 17.88 4.09
C LYS A 273 4.68 18.63 2.79
N TYR A 274 5.68 19.28 2.17
CA TYR A 274 5.51 19.98 0.91
C TYR A 274 5.16 19.03 -0.25
N ALA A 275 5.84 17.90 -0.32
CA ALA A 275 5.60 16.88 -1.33
C ALA A 275 4.18 16.31 -1.22
N ALA A 276 3.75 15.95 0.00
CA ALA A 276 2.42 15.41 0.28
C ALA A 276 1.31 16.41 -0.09
N GLU A 277 1.46 17.70 0.26
CA GLU A 277 0.50 18.74 -0.16
C GLU A 277 0.44 18.92 -1.66
N THR A 278 1.60 18.89 -2.34
CA THR A 278 1.66 19.06 -3.79
C THR A 278 0.98 17.88 -4.49
N CYS A 279 1.26 16.66 -4.07
CA CYS A 279 0.65 15.45 -4.61
C CYS A 279 -0.85 15.39 -4.30
N ALA A 280 -1.25 15.66 -3.05
CA ALA A 280 -2.65 15.71 -2.64
C ALA A 280 -3.46 16.72 -3.47
N ASN A 281 -2.90 17.90 -3.72
CA ASN A 281 -3.56 18.91 -4.59
C ASN A 281 -3.79 18.39 -6.01
N SER A 282 -2.86 17.61 -6.56
CA SER A 282 -2.98 17.05 -7.90
C SER A 282 -4.04 15.94 -7.95
N ILE A 283 -4.02 15.03 -6.97
CA ILE A 283 -5.01 13.96 -6.86
C ILE A 283 -6.42 14.53 -6.66
N LEU A 284 -6.60 15.42 -5.68
CA LEU A 284 -7.92 15.98 -5.34
C LEU A 284 -8.50 16.88 -6.43
N ALA A 285 -7.67 17.37 -7.36
CA ALA A 285 -8.14 18.08 -8.55
C ALA A 285 -8.82 17.16 -9.57
N VAL A 286 -8.52 15.86 -9.58
CA VAL A 286 -9.08 14.87 -10.53
C VAL A 286 -10.01 13.88 -9.87
N ASN A 287 -9.85 13.62 -8.56
CA ASN A 287 -10.72 12.79 -7.74
C ASN A 287 -10.92 13.45 -6.37
N PRO A 288 -11.92 14.33 -6.22
CA PRO A 288 -12.12 15.12 -5.00
C PRO A 288 -12.59 14.29 -3.80
N HIS A 289 -12.95 13.05 -4.01
CA HIS A 289 -13.44 12.13 -2.97
C HIS A 289 -12.37 11.17 -2.45
N ALA A 290 -11.20 11.12 -3.08
CA ALA A 290 -10.12 10.24 -2.69
C ALA A 290 -9.59 10.59 -1.28
N LEU A 291 -9.48 9.59 -0.40
CA LEU A 291 -8.71 9.76 0.83
C LEU A 291 -7.22 9.79 0.50
N ILE A 292 -6.51 10.70 1.13
CA ILE A 292 -5.07 10.89 0.99
C ILE A 292 -4.40 10.48 2.29
N LEU A 293 -3.62 9.41 2.22
CA LEU A 293 -2.85 8.94 3.35
C LEU A 293 -1.45 9.59 3.34
N VAL A 294 -1.05 10.07 4.50
CA VAL A 294 0.25 10.72 4.69
C VAL A 294 0.96 10.06 5.86
N GLU A 295 1.98 9.31 5.57
CA GLU A 295 2.82 8.69 6.58
C GLU A 295 3.71 9.72 7.29
N GLY A 296 4.36 9.30 8.37
CA GLY A 296 5.42 10.06 9.00
C GLY A 296 6.75 9.91 8.29
N ILE A 297 7.78 10.54 8.84
CA ILE A 297 9.18 10.34 8.45
C ILE A 297 9.88 9.43 9.48
N GLU A 298 11.18 9.16 9.32
CA GLU A 298 11.97 8.41 10.31
C GLU A 298 12.54 9.33 11.39
N GLN A 299 13.29 10.36 10.97
CA GLN A 299 14.09 11.20 11.87
C GLN A 299 13.53 12.61 11.97
N TYR A 300 13.21 13.05 13.18
CA TYR A 300 12.77 14.41 13.45
C TYR A 300 13.75 15.11 14.38
N PRO A 301 14.25 16.33 14.08
CA PRO A 301 15.21 17.00 14.93
C PRO A 301 14.62 17.39 16.28
N LYS A 302 15.42 17.35 17.34
CA LYS A 302 15.06 17.84 18.68
C LYS A 302 15.01 19.36 18.68
N THR A 303 13.97 19.93 18.06
CA THR A 303 13.78 21.39 17.90
C THR A 303 13.66 22.11 19.21
N ASP A 304 13.14 21.46 20.24
CA ASP A 304 13.10 21.93 21.64
C ASP A 304 14.50 22.17 22.23
N LYS A 305 15.54 21.52 21.66
CA LYS A 305 16.96 21.70 22.01
C LYS A 305 17.73 22.55 21.02
N GLY A 306 17.04 23.14 20.03
CA GLY A 306 17.63 24.02 19.02
C GLY A 306 18.26 23.31 17.81
N TYR A 307 18.01 22.01 17.65
CA TYR A 307 18.43 21.27 16.44
C TYR A 307 17.43 21.51 15.30
N THR A 308 17.91 21.35 14.06
CA THR A 308 17.15 21.54 12.82
C THR A 308 17.44 20.41 11.85
N PHE A 309 16.73 20.35 10.72
CA PHE A 309 17.02 19.40 9.65
C PHE A 309 18.41 19.61 8.99
N ASP A 310 19.08 20.74 9.25
CA ASP A 310 20.47 20.97 8.82
C ASP A 310 21.51 20.40 9.80
N THR A 311 21.08 19.93 10.98
CA THR A 311 21.98 19.32 11.96
C THR A 311 22.56 18.03 11.37
N PRO A 312 23.88 17.80 11.46
CA PRO A 312 24.48 16.55 11.00
C PRO A 312 23.85 15.34 11.67
N ASP A 313 23.60 14.29 10.89
CA ASP A 313 23.16 13.01 11.43
C ASP A 313 24.33 12.31 12.13
N ILE A 314 24.15 11.97 13.39
CA ILE A 314 25.10 11.19 14.20
C ILE A 314 24.43 9.86 14.48
N TRP A 315 24.31 9.04 13.45
CA TRP A 315 23.59 7.77 13.51
C TRP A 315 24.08 6.84 14.62
N ASP A 316 25.39 6.80 14.87
CA ASP A 316 25.98 5.94 15.90
C ASP A 316 25.94 6.57 17.31
N ALA A 317 25.35 7.75 17.46
CA ALA A 317 25.22 8.37 18.76
C ALA A 317 24.21 7.61 19.64
N PRO A 318 24.51 7.38 20.93
CA PRO A 318 23.51 6.89 21.87
C PRO A 318 22.23 7.74 21.82
N ALA A 319 21.05 7.13 21.97
CA ALA A 319 19.74 7.78 21.83
C ALA A 319 19.61 9.05 22.71
N ASP A 320 20.20 9.05 23.92
CA ASP A 320 20.23 10.19 24.84
C ASP A 320 21.10 11.36 24.34
N LYS A 321 22.03 11.10 23.43
CA LYS A 321 22.94 12.09 22.84
C LYS A 321 22.61 12.44 21.39
N SER A 322 21.75 11.67 20.75
CA SER A 322 21.33 11.97 19.39
C SER A 322 20.59 13.32 19.32
N PRO A 323 20.88 14.17 18.33
CA PRO A 323 20.11 15.38 18.06
C PRO A 323 18.74 15.11 17.45
N TRP A 324 18.42 13.84 17.19
CA TRP A 324 17.23 13.40 16.49
C TRP A 324 16.30 12.55 17.38
N TYR A 325 15.00 12.69 17.16
CA TYR A 325 13.99 11.75 17.60
C TYR A 325 13.78 10.73 16.49
N GLY A 326 14.31 9.53 16.67
CA GLY A 326 14.06 8.41 15.78
C GLY A 326 12.68 7.79 16.01
N ALA A 327 12.14 7.18 14.97
CA ALA A 327 10.90 6.41 15.00
C ALA A 327 11.01 5.21 14.03
N TRP A 328 9.97 4.39 13.96
CA TRP A 328 9.78 3.52 12.82
C TRP A 328 9.72 4.35 11.53
N TRP A 329 10.19 3.80 10.42
CA TRP A 329 9.97 4.40 9.11
C TRP A 329 8.46 4.58 8.91
N GLY A 330 8.03 5.71 8.41
CA GLY A 330 6.61 6.06 8.34
C GLY A 330 5.96 6.48 9.67
N GLY A 331 6.60 6.23 10.83
CA GLY A 331 5.97 6.40 12.14
C GLY A 331 6.08 7.79 12.78
N ASN A 332 6.98 8.66 12.29
CA ASN A 332 7.27 9.94 12.96
C ASN A 332 6.42 11.11 12.43
N LEU A 333 5.27 11.29 13.01
CA LEU A 333 4.34 12.39 12.68
C LEU A 333 4.50 13.62 13.61
N ARG A 334 5.64 13.77 14.31
CA ARG A 334 5.87 14.94 15.19
C ARG A 334 5.70 16.26 14.46
N GLY A 335 6.04 16.30 13.17
CA GLY A 335 5.93 17.50 12.35
C GLY A 335 4.52 18.02 12.14
N VAL A 336 3.49 17.19 12.31
CA VAL A 336 2.07 17.60 12.17
C VAL A 336 1.68 18.65 13.22
N LYS A 337 2.34 18.66 14.38
CA LYS A 337 2.07 19.64 15.44
C LYS A 337 2.27 21.08 14.95
N ASP A 338 3.32 21.31 14.18
CA ASP A 338 3.75 22.64 13.74
C ASP A 338 3.42 22.90 12.26
N TYR A 339 3.43 21.85 11.44
CA TYR A 339 3.28 21.91 9.99
C TYR A 339 2.30 20.82 9.50
N PRO A 340 1.01 20.92 9.80
CA PRO A 340 0.02 19.97 9.28
C PRO A 340 -0.05 20.01 7.75
N VAL A 341 -0.40 18.89 7.13
CA VAL A 341 -0.64 18.80 5.69
C VAL A 341 -2.02 19.40 5.39
N THR A 342 -2.04 20.47 4.59
CA THR A 342 -3.24 21.25 4.30
C THR A 342 -3.41 21.51 2.81
N PRO A 343 -4.02 20.59 2.05
CA PRO A 343 -4.32 20.80 0.64
C PRO A 343 -5.24 22.02 0.42
N LYS A 344 -5.25 22.54 -0.79
CA LYS A 344 -6.09 23.71 -1.17
C LYS A 344 -7.60 23.46 -0.99
N SER A 345 -8.04 22.22 -1.12
CA SER A 345 -9.43 21.79 -0.89
C SER A 345 -9.81 21.65 0.58
N GLY A 346 -8.86 21.79 1.50
CA GLY A 346 -9.06 21.53 2.93
C GLY A 346 -8.55 20.16 3.36
N THR A 347 -8.86 19.78 4.60
CA THR A 347 -8.32 18.57 5.25
C THR A 347 -9.30 17.42 5.33
N SER A 348 -10.51 17.56 4.77
CA SER A 348 -11.56 16.53 4.85
C SER A 348 -11.22 15.21 4.15
N GLN A 349 -10.14 15.16 3.38
CA GLN A 349 -9.65 13.96 2.71
C GLN A 349 -8.29 13.49 3.25
N ILE A 350 -7.74 14.13 4.31
CA ILE A 350 -6.44 13.79 4.87
C ILE A 350 -6.60 12.76 5.99
N VAL A 351 -5.81 11.70 5.90
CA VAL A 351 -5.62 10.65 6.91
C VAL A 351 -4.13 10.52 7.19
N TYR A 352 -3.69 10.61 8.45
CA TYR A 352 -2.31 10.31 8.75
C TYR A 352 -2.11 8.81 8.97
N SER A 353 -1.06 8.26 8.34
CA SER A 353 -0.86 6.81 8.25
C SER A 353 0.47 6.38 8.86
N PRO A 354 0.61 6.36 10.20
CA PRO A 354 1.84 5.87 10.80
C PRO A 354 1.99 4.36 10.64
N HIS A 355 3.25 3.89 10.59
CA HIS A 355 3.63 2.48 10.74
C HIS A 355 4.14 2.23 12.17
N ASP A 356 3.84 1.07 12.70
CA ASP A 356 4.33 0.66 14.02
C ASP A 356 4.64 -0.84 14.04
N TYR A 357 5.81 -1.21 14.55
CA TYR A 357 6.27 -2.58 14.57
C TYR A 357 6.81 -2.98 15.96
N GLY A 358 6.84 -4.27 16.17
CA GLY A 358 7.30 -4.86 17.41
C GLY A 358 8.79 -5.28 17.37
N PRO A 359 9.29 -5.78 18.49
CA PRO A 359 10.70 -6.10 18.65
C PRO A 359 11.21 -7.26 17.76
N SER A 360 10.33 -8.02 17.08
CA SER A 360 10.77 -9.04 16.12
C SER A 360 11.24 -8.43 14.80
N VAL A 361 10.78 -7.23 14.45
CA VAL A 361 11.23 -6.49 13.27
C VAL A 361 12.52 -5.75 13.58
N TYR A 362 12.52 -4.97 14.66
CA TYR A 362 13.73 -4.31 15.15
C TYR A 362 13.62 -4.01 16.66
N ALA A 363 14.71 -4.24 17.41
CA ALA A 363 14.77 -4.00 18.85
C ALA A 363 14.93 -2.51 19.14
N GLN A 364 13.83 -1.76 19.15
CA GLN A 364 13.81 -0.35 19.52
C GLN A 364 14.00 -0.16 21.03
N THR A 365 14.51 0.99 21.44
CA THR A 365 14.89 1.26 22.85
C THR A 365 13.72 1.23 23.83
N TRP A 366 12.49 1.49 23.39
CA TRP A 366 11.29 1.39 24.23
C TRP A 366 10.89 -0.05 24.58
N PHE A 367 11.52 -1.05 23.92
CA PHE A 367 11.37 -2.48 24.22
C PHE A 367 12.48 -3.05 25.14
N ASP A 368 13.46 -2.24 25.55
CA ASP A 368 14.58 -2.69 26.40
C ASP A 368 14.11 -3.09 27.81
N LYS A 369 13.03 -2.49 28.29
CA LYS A 369 12.37 -2.81 29.54
C LYS A 369 11.08 -3.60 29.31
N ASP A 370 10.50 -4.13 30.39
CA ASP A 370 9.11 -4.61 30.30
C ASP A 370 8.18 -3.44 29.98
N PHE A 371 7.29 -3.61 29.00
CA PHE A 371 6.46 -2.56 28.49
C PHE A 371 4.96 -2.88 28.64
N THR A 372 4.17 -1.83 28.75
CA THR A 372 2.71 -1.83 28.81
C THR A 372 2.17 -0.80 27.82
N GLU A 373 0.85 -0.76 27.58
CA GLU A 373 0.21 0.30 26.79
C GLU A 373 0.67 1.70 27.26
N GLN A 374 0.67 1.93 28.58
CA GLN A 374 1.07 3.22 29.13
C GLN A 374 2.54 3.56 28.85
N THR A 375 3.46 2.61 29.00
CA THR A 375 4.87 2.91 28.73
C THR A 375 5.15 3.07 27.24
N LEU A 376 4.42 2.39 26.36
CA LEU A 376 4.52 2.61 24.91
C LEU A 376 3.96 3.99 24.53
N LEU A 377 2.90 4.45 25.16
CA LEU A 377 2.40 5.81 25.01
C LEU A 377 3.42 6.84 25.49
N ASP A 378 3.98 6.68 26.69
CA ASP A 378 4.91 7.63 27.31
C ASP A 378 6.24 7.70 26.55
N ASP A 379 6.75 6.56 26.09
CA ASP A 379 8.09 6.48 25.50
C ASP A 379 8.09 6.72 23.97
N TYR A 380 6.95 6.47 23.26
CA TYR A 380 6.93 6.50 21.82
C TYR A 380 5.58 6.93 21.20
N TRP A 381 4.48 6.18 21.40
CA TRP A 381 3.24 6.34 20.63
C TRP A 381 2.65 7.75 20.71
N TYR A 382 2.54 8.32 21.92
CA TYR A 382 1.85 9.59 22.09
C TYR A 382 2.57 10.73 21.36
N ASP A 383 3.88 10.81 21.50
CA ASP A 383 4.64 11.91 20.92
C ASP A 383 4.81 11.79 19.40
N THR A 384 4.76 10.57 18.86
CA THR A 384 4.92 10.31 17.42
C THR A 384 3.62 10.42 16.65
N TRP A 385 2.54 9.75 17.07
CA TRP A 385 1.30 9.69 16.29
C TRP A 385 0.01 9.69 17.10
N ALA A 386 -0.06 9.10 18.28
CA ALA A 386 -1.31 8.91 19.00
C ALA A 386 -1.98 10.22 19.42
N TYR A 387 -1.20 11.30 19.65
CA TYR A 387 -1.73 12.62 19.96
C TYR A 387 -2.65 13.19 18.87
N ILE A 388 -2.51 12.73 17.61
CA ILE A 388 -3.34 13.19 16.48
C ILE A 388 -4.79 12.77 16.68
N ASN A 389 -5.00 11.51 17.09
CA ASN A 389 -6.32 11.01 17.42
C ASN A 389 -6.85 11.60 18.74
N ASP A 390 -6.00 11.66 19.79
CA ASP A 390 -6.37 12.15 21.12
C ASP A 390 -6.83 13.62 21.10
N LYS A 391 -6.18 14.45 20.27
CA LYS A 391 -6.52 15.87 20.10
C LYS A 391 -7.52 16.16 18.98
N ASP A 392 -8.13 15.15 18.43
CA ASP A 392 -9.13 15.25 17.35
C ASP A 392 -8.64 16.05 16.13
N ILE A 393 -7.37 15.85 15.75
CA ILE A 393 -6.73 16.59 14.65
C ILE A 393 -7.13 16.04 13.28
N ALA A 394 -6.99 14.72 13.10
CA ALA A 394 -7.30 14.00 11.88
C ALA A 394 -7.48 12.50 12.16
N PRO A 395 -8.12 11.73 11.28
CA PRO A 395 -8.14 10.28 11.39
C PRO A 395 -6.73 9.69 11.27
N LEU A 396 -6.50 8.62 12.03
CA LEU A 396 -5.33 7.75 11.86
C LEU A 396 -5.73 6.47 11.13
N LEU A 397 -4.83 5.97 10.30
CA LEU A 397 -4.81 4.61 9.79
C LEU A 397 -3.40 4.04 10.01
N ILE A 398 -3.24 3.08 10.92
CA ILE A 398 -1.95 2.39 11.05
C ILE A 398 -1.75 1.54 9.79
N GLY A 399 -0.94 2.04 8.85
CA GLY A 399 -0.80 1.47 7.50
C GLY A 399 -0.13 0.11 7.50
N GLU A 400 0.81 -0.09 8.42
CA GLU A 400 1.47 -1.36 8.64
C GLU A 400 1.65 -1.63 10.14
N TRP A 401 1.27 -2.82 10.56
CA TRP A 401 1.53 -3.39 11.87
C TRP A 401 1.40 -4.92 11.78
N GLY A 402 2.21 -5.64 12.50
CA GLY A 402 2.22 -7.11 12.44
C GLY A 402 3.54 -7.68 12.95
N GLY A 403 3.74 -8.97 12.74
CA GLY A 403 4.97 -9.64 13.16
C GLY A 403 4.80 -11.13 13.40
N HIS A 404 5.89 -11.76 13.80
CA HIS A 404 5.88 -13.17 14.17
C HIS A 404 5.16 -13.40 15.50
N MET A 405 4.43 -14.51 15.59
CA MET A 405 3.86 -15.04 16.83
C MET A 405 4.97 -15.76 17.57
N ASP A 406 5.53 -15.14 18.63
CA ASP A 406 6.70 -15.62 19.37
C ASP A 406 6.39 -16.05 20.82
N ASP A 407 5.11 -16.06 21.21
CA ASP A 407 4.65 -16.26 22.60
C ASP A 407 5.39 -15.36 23.60
N GLY A 408 5.89 -14.22 23.14
CA GLY A 408 6.78 -13.35 23.89
C GLY A 408 6.50 -11.87 23.69
N LYS A 409 7.58 -11.08 23.60
CA LYS A 409 7.50 -9.62 23.53
C LYS A 409 6.79 -9.11 22.27
N ASN A 410 6.99 -9.76 21.12
CA ASN A 410 6.38 -9.30 19.89
C ASN A 410 4.87 -9.52 19.89
N GLN A 411 4.41 -10.70 20.29
CA GLN A 411 2.99 -10.96 20.43
C GLN A 411 2.34 -10.02 21.44
N LYS A 412 2.97 -9.80 22.61
CA LYS A 412 2.51 -8.85 23.62
C LYS A 412 2.35 -7.44 23.03
N TRP A 413 3.30 -6.99 22.21
CA TRP A 413 3.20 -5.69 21.54
C TRP A 413 2.02 -5.66 20.57
N MET A 414 1.83 -6.68 19.71
CA MET A 414 0.69 -6.76 18.80
C MET A 414 -0.65 -6.71 19.54
N GLU A 415 -0.77 -7.42 20.67
CA GLU A 415 -1.98 -7.39 21.50
C GLU A 415 -2.26 -6.00 22.07
N LEU A 416 -1.23 -5.32 22.59
CA LEU A 416 -1.35 -3.97 23.14
C LEU A 416 -1.74 -2.94 22.07
N LEU A 417 -1.10 -2.99 20.90
CA LEU A 417 -1.41 -2.08 19.79
C LEU A 417 -2.83 -2.34 19.25
N ARG A 418 -3.20 -3.62 19.04
CA ARG A 418 -4.56 -4.01 18.66
C ARG A 418 -5.60 -3.44 19.62
N ASP A 419 -5.43 -3.66 20.92
CA ASP A 419 -6.38 -3.22 21.94
C ASP A 419 -6.46 -1.69 22.01
N TYR A 420 -5.33 -0.99 21.82
CA TYR A 420 -5.29 0.45 21.72
C TYR A 420 -6.05 0.98 20.50
N MET A 421 -5.88 0.36 19.32
CA MET A 421 -6.61 0.73 18.10
C MET A 421 -8.11 0.52 18.25
N VAL A 422 -8.54 -0.62 18.79
CA VAL A 422 -9.97 -0.92 19.05
C VAL A 422 -10.58 0.10 20.01
N LYS A 423 -9.91 0.37 21.13
CA LYS A 423 -10.36 1.31 22.15
C LYS A 423 -10.53 2.75 21.63
N ASN A 424 -9.64 3.18 20.74
CA ASN A 424 -9.58 4.55 20.23
C ASN A 424 -10.18 4.71 18.83
N HIS A 425 -10.74 3.64 18.25
CA HIS A 425 -11.36 3.62 16.92
C HIS A 425 -10.38 4.08 15.81
N ILE A 426 -9.17 3.54 15.85
CA ILE A 426 -8.12 3.83 14.86
C ILE A 426 -8.23 2.82 13.72
N ASN A 427 -8.25 3.31 12.49
CA ASN A 427 -8.23 2.46 11.29
C ASN A 427 -6.87 1.77 11.14
N HIS A 428 -6.83 0.64 10.44
CA HIS A 428 -5.57 -0.07 10.27
C HIS A 428 -5.58 -1.04 9.08
N THR A 429 -4.38 -1.38 8.60
CA THR A 429 -4.11 -2.48 7.67
C THR A 429 -2.94 -3.33 8.19
N PHE A 430 -3.20 -4.62 8.46
CA PHE A 430 -2.20 -5.55 9.00
C PHE A 430 -1.14 -5.89 7.95
N TRP A 431 0.12 -5.93 8.33
CA TRP A 431 1.19 -6.41 7.47
C TRP A 431 1.51 -7.87 7.78
N CYS A 432 1.08 -8.86 6.96
CA CYS A 432 0.31 -8.77 5.72
C CYS A 432 -0.42 -10.10 5.43
N LEU A 433 -1.15 -10.17 4.34
CA LEU A 433 -1.72 -11.43 3.85
C LEU A 433 -0.62 -12.40 3.40
N ASN A 434 0.43 -11.88 2.80
CA ASN A 434 1.51 -12.61 2.16
C ASN A 434 2.36 -13.41 3.17
N PRO A 435 2.54 -14.73 2.97
CA PRO A 435 3.40 -15.56 3.83
C PRO A 435 4.91 -15.32 3.64
N ASN A 436 5.29 -14.67 2.54
CA ASN A 436 6.67 -14.45 2.13
C ASN A 436 7.26 -13.09 2.58
N SER A 437 6.66 -12.42 3.57
CA SER A 437 7.31 -11.34 4.30
C SER A 437 8.32 -11.93 5.30
N GLY A 438 9.61 -11.64 5.10
CA GLY A 438 10.68 -12.31 5.85
C GLY A 438 10.77 -11.91 7.31
N ASP A 439 10.40 -10.69 7.66
CA ASP A 439 10.51 -10.09 8.99
C ASP A 439 9.22 -10.21 9.83
N THR A 440 8.07 -10.42 9.20
CA THR A 440 6.77 -10.49 9.89
C THR A 440 6.04 -11.81 9.66
N GLY A 441 6.33 -12.52 8.57
CA GLY A 441 5.44 -13.55 8.04
C GLY A 441 4.08 -12.97 7.65
N GLY A 442 3.12 -13.82 7.31
CA GLY A 442 1.78 -13.40 6.88
C GLY A 442 0.65 -14.05 7.67
N LEU A 443 -0.57 -13.67 7.29
CA LEU A 443 -1.81 -14.29 7.77
C LEU A 443 -2.12 -15.62 7.04
N LEU A 444 -1.49 -15.87 5.90
CA LEU A 444 -1.75 -17.03 5.06
C LEU A 444 -0.54 -17.97 4.99
N ASP A 445 -0.82 -19.22 4.59
CA ASP A 445 0.22 -20.21 4.31
C ASP A 445 0.90 -19.95 2.94
N SER A 446 1.99 -20.66 2.67
CA SER A 446 2.76 -20.51 1.43
C SER A 446 1.97 -20.78 0.13
N GLN A 447 0.80 -21.35 0.23
CA GLN A 447 -0.11 -21.58 -0.90
C GLN A 447 -1.20 -20.49 -1.02
N PHE A 448 -1.19 -19.48 -0.16
CA PHE A 448 -2.24 -18.45 -0.07
C PHE A 448 -3.66 -19.04 0.05
N ALA A 449 -3.79 -20.17 0.74
CA ALA A 449 -5.01 -20.95 0.81
C ALA A 449 -5.51 -21.18 2.23
N LYS A 450 -4.63 -21.18 3.23
CA LYS A 450 -4.98 -21.45 4.62
C LYS A 450 -4.52 -20.32 5.51
N TRP A 451 -5.36 -19.94 6.44
CA TRP A 451 -5.06 -18.94 7.45
C TRP A 451 -4.18 -19.53 8.57
N ASP A 452 -3.23 -18.73 9.05
CA ASP A 452 -2.56 -18.99 10.32
C ASP A 452 -3.56 -18.67 11.45
N ASN A 453 -4.18 -19.70 12.00
CA ASN A 453 -5.26 -19.54 12.97
C ASN A 453 -4.82 -18.73 14.20
N ASN A 454 -3.61 -18.94 14.70
CA ASN A 454 -3.14 -18.26 15.91
C ASN A 454 -2.98 -16.76 15.65
N LYS A 455 -2.36 -16.42 14.51
CA LYS A 455 -2.17 -15.01 14.12
C LYS A 455 -3.50 -14.37 13.77
N TYR A 456 -4.38 -15.10 13.07
CA TYR A 456 -5.69 -14.60 12.72
C TYR A 456 -6.59 -14.36 13.96
N GLU A 457 -6.61 -15.24 14.96
CA GLU A 457 -7.35 -15.03 16.21
C GLU A 457 -6.91 -13.77 16.98
N LEU A 458 -5.63 -13.40 16.88
CA LEU A 458 -5.16 -12.12 17.40
C LEU A 458 -5.70 -10.96 16.58
N PHE A 459 -5.58 -11.05 15.26
CA PHE A 459 -5.97 -10.02 14.30
C PHE A 459 -7.48 -9.82 14.23
N GLU A 460 -8.28 -10.89 14.23
CA GLU A 460 -9.75 -10.88 14.12
C GLU A 460 -10.41 -9.91 15.12
N LYS A 461 -9.85 -9.81 16.33
CA LYS A 461 -10.37 -8.92 17.38
C LYS A 461 -10.26 -7.43 17.04
N SER A 462 -9.45 -7.08 16.05
CA SER A 462 -9.33 -5.70 15.54
C SER A 462 -10.27 -5.40 14.38
N LEU A 463 -10.95 -6.40 13.82
CA LEU A 463 -11.85 -6.21 12.68
C LEU A 463 -13.18 -5.61 13.11
N TRP A 464 -13.78 -4.81 12.23
CA TRP A 464 -15.07 -4.17 12.47
C TRP A 464 -16.19 -5.19 12.38
N GLN A 465 -16.87 -5.41 13.49
CA GLN A 465 -17.91 -6.44 13.59
C GLN A 465 -19.00 -6.05 14.58
N THR A 466 -20.19 -6.61 14.39
CA THR A 466 -21.32 -6.43 15.29
C THR A 466 -21.04 -7.06 16.66
N SER A 467 -21.50 -6.42 17.73
CA SER A 467 -21.10 -6.78 19.11
C SER A 467 -21.60 -8.14 19.59
N THR A 468 -22.74 -8.61 19.08
CA THR A 468 -23.39 -9.84 19.57
C THR A 468 -23.36 -10.95 18.53
N SER A 469 -23.73 -10.64 17.28
CA SER A 469 -23.79 -11.64 16.22
C SER A 469 -22.45 -11.91 15.53
N GLY A 470 -21.42 -11.06 15.77
CA GLY A 470 -20.08 -11.24 15.21
C GLY A 470 -20.03 -11.16 13.67
N LYS A 471 -20.99 -10.43 13.06
CA LYS A 471 -20.97 -10.22 11.61
C LYS A 471 -19.99 -9.13 11.26
N TYR A 472 -19.13 -9.39 10.28
CA TYR A 472 -18.20 -8.39 9.76
C TYR A 472 -18.95 -7.28 9.00
N ILE A 473 -18.50 -6.05 9.14
CA ILE A 473 -19.18 -4.88 8.58
C ILE A 473 -18.34 -4.36 7.40
N GLY A 474 -18.95 -4.40 6.22
CA GLY A 474 -18.38 -3.88 4.98
C GLY A 474 -18.48 -2.36 4.89
N LEU A 475 -17.71 -1.80 3.98
CA LEU A 475 -17.70 -0.36 3.65
C LEU A 475 -18.60 -0.03 2.46
N ASP A 476 -19.02 -1.04 1.70
CA ASP A 476 -19.95 -0.88 0.59
C ASP A 476 -21.38 -0.80 1.12
N HIS A 477 -22.14 0.19 0.65
CA HIS A 477 -23.51 0.40 1.10
C HIS A 477 -24.47 -0.72 0.67
N GLN A 478 -24.20 -1.39 -0.42
CA GLN A 478 -25.11 -2.33 -1.05
C GLN A 478 -24.59 -3.76 -1.00
N THR A 479 -23.29 -3.96 -1.23
CA THR A 479 -22.66 -5.27 -1.29
C THR A 479 -22.20 -5.70 0.11
N ALA A 480 -22.67 -6.84 0.58
CA ALA A 480 -22.20 -7.41 1.84
C ALA A 480 -20.74 -7.83 1.74
N LEU A 481 -19.99 -7.72 2.87
CA LEU A 481 -18.61 -8.17 2.96
C LEU A 481 -18.57 -9.71 2.99
N GLY A 482 -18.33 -10.32 1.84
CA GLY A 482 -18.35 -11.76 1.69
C GLY A 482 -19.68 -12.41 2.07
N ALA A 483 -19.65 -13.70 2.40
CA ALA A 483 -20.83 -14.47 2.79
C ALA A 483 -21.18 -14.31 4.28
N ASN A 484 -20.23 -13.97 5.12
CA ASN A 484 -20.35 -13.89 6.58
C ASN A 484 -20.58 -12.47 7.10
N GLY A 485 -20.38 -11.46 6.29
CA GLY A 485 -20.54 -10.07 6.66
C GLY A 485 -21.88 -9.45 6.25
N VAL A 486 -21.96 -8.15 6.41
CA VAL A 486 -23.11 -7.30 6.04
C VAL A 486 -22.63 -6.08 5.26
N SER A 487 -23.51 -5.48 4.46
CA SER A 487 -23.26 -4.19 3.84
C SER A 487 -23.40 -3.05 4.87
N LEU A 488 -22.90 -1.87 4.53
CA LEU A 488 -22.99 -0.72 5.40
C LEU A 488 -24.46 -0.31 5.66
N ASN A 489 -25.31 -0.34 4.63
CA ASN A 489 -26.75 -0.09 4.78
C ASN A 489 -27.42 -1.14 5.66
N GLU A 490 -27.07 -2.41 5.52
CA GLU A 490 -27.63 -3.46 6.36
C GLU A 490 -27.22 -3.27 7.83
N TYR A 491 -25.95 -2.94 8.08
CA TYR A 491 -25.48 -2.66 9.44
C TYR A 491 -26.27 -1.52 10.09
N TYR A 492 -26.32 -0.35 9.44
CA TYR A 492 -26.98 0.82 10.03
C TYR A 492 -28.49 0.68 10.17
N SER A 493 -29.13 -0.07 9.27
CA SER A 493 -30.59 -0.28 9.34
C SER A 493 -31.03 -1.36 10.34
N LYS A 494 -30.22 -2.41 10.56
CA LYS A 494 -30.63 -3.57 11.34
C LYS A 494 -29.86 -3.78 12.65
N TYR A 495 -28.54 -3.50 12.66
CA TYR A 495 -27.65 -3.91 13.74
C TYR A 495 -27.18 -2.75 14.62
N ALA A 496 -26.88 -1.59 14.06
CA ALA A 496 -26.34 -0.45 14.80
C ALA A 496 -27.19 -0.02 16.00
N GLY A 497 -28.52 0.01 15.82
CA GLY A 497 -29.46 0.38 16.90
C GLY A 497 -29.84 -0.76 17.84
N SER A 498 -29.63 -2.02 17.46
CA SER A 498 -30.05 -3.20 18.23
C SER A 498 -28.93 -3.84 19.04
N GLU A 499 -27.74 -3.93 18.47
CA GLU A 499 -26.57 -4.54 19.13
C GLU A 499 -25.29 -3.71 19.04
N GLY A 500 -25.21 -2.76 18.09
CA GLY A 500 -24.00 -1.96 17.86
C GLY A 500 -22.83 -2.76 17.28
N SER A 501 -21.62 -2.29 17.52
CA SER A 501 -20.40 -2.95 17.07
C SER A 501 -19.29 -2.87 18.14
N ASN A 502 -18.18 -3.54 17.90
CA ASN A 502 -16.97 -3.42 18.72
C ASN A 502 -16.35 -1.99 18.71
N ILE A 503 -16.79 -1.14 17.75
CA ILE A 503 -16.63 0.31 17.82
C ILE A 503 -17.89 0.90 18.43
N ASN A 504 -17.80 1.45 19.64
CA ASN A 504 -18.93 2.02 20.33
C ASN A 504 -19.07 3.52 20.06
N GLY A 505 -20.25 3.92 19.52
CA GLY A 505 -20.83 5.23 19.70
C GLY A 505 -20.07 6.42 19.13
N GLY A 506 -19.83 6.43 17.82
CA GLY A 506 -19.52 7.68 17.13
C GLY A 506 -20.73 8.61 17.09
N THR A 507 -20.51 9.91 17.29
CA THR A 507 -21.51 10.92 16.94
C THR A 507 -21.70 10.91 15.43
N LYS A 508 -22.95 11.08 14.97
CA LYS A 508 -23.23 11.22 13.55
C LYS A 508 -22.47 12.44 13.01
N GLY A 509 -21.68 12.25 11.94
CA GLY A 509 -21.01 13.34 11.23
C GLY A 509 -22.00 14.28 10.52
N SER A 510 -21.48 15.36 9.96
CA SER A 510 -22.29 16.39 9.28
C SER A 510 -22.98 15.89 8.01
N GLY A 511 -22.49 14.80 7.44
CA GLY A 511 -22.98 14.20 6.19
C GLY A 511 -22.79 15.15 4.99
N GLN A 512 -21.96 14.78 4.07
CA GLN A 512 -21.94 15.47 2.77
C GLN A 512 -23.14 15.00 1.95
N THR A 513 -24.25 15.71 2.00
CA THR A 513 -25.39 15.41 1.12
C THR A 513 -24.97 15.69 -0.32
N VAL A 514 -24.75 14.63 -1.07
CA VAL A 514 -24.72 14.72 -2.54
C VAL A 514 -26.17 14.97 -2.98
N PRO A 515 -26.46 16.06 -3.71
CA PRO A 515 -27.81 16.27 -4.23
C PRO A 515 -28.13 15.16 -5.23
N VAL A 516 -29.04 14.27 -4.88
CA VAL A 516 -29.60 13.32 -5.84
C VAL A 516 -30.48 14.11 -6.78
N ASP A 517 -30.02 14.34 -8.00
CA ASP A 517 -30.85 14.96 -9.04
C ASP A 517 -31.82 13.89 -9.58
N SER A 518 -33.05 13.91 -9.07
CA SER A 518 -34.09 12.94 -9.34
C SER A 518 -34.84 13.22 -10.66
N THR A 519 -34.13 13.51 -11.74
CA THR A 519 -34.77 13.63 -13.07
C THR A 519 -33.84 13.16 -14.18
N THR A 520 -33.82 11.85 -14.43
CA THR A 520 -33.83 11.30 -15.81
C THR A 520 -33.99 9.76 -15.73
N ALA A 521 -35.17 9.29 -16.05
CA ALA A 521 -35.38 7.87 -16.31
C ALA A 521 -34.62 7.47 -17.59
N PRO A 522 -33.89 6.34 -17.61
CA PRO A 522 -33.19 5.90 -18.81
C PRO A 522 -34.19 5.44 -19.87
N ALA A 523 -34.03 5.96 -21.07
CA ALA A 523 -34.73 5.47 -22.24
C ALA A 523 -34.27 4.04 -22.56
N THR A 524 -35.16 3.10 -22.46
CA THR A 524 -34.94 1.68 -22.81
C THR A 524 -34.69 1.56 -24.30
N THR A 525 -33.46 1.33 -24.71
CA THR A 525 -33.13 0.99 -26.10
C THR A 525 -33.15 -0.54 -26.23
N THR A 526 -34.20 -1.07 -26.83
CA THR A 526 -34.33 -2.47 -27.16
C THR A 526 -33.44 -2.80 -28.35
N THR A 527 -32.33 -3.46 -28.11
CA THR A 527 -31.46 -3.98 -29.18
C THR A 527 -31.88 -5.44 -29.48
N THR A 528 -32.46 -5.65 -30.65
CA THR A 528 -32.82 -6.95 -31.18
C THR A 528 -31.56 -7.66 -31.70
N SER A 529 -31.10 -8.71 -31.02
CA SER A 529 -30.02 -9.58 -31.50
C SER A 529 -30.56 -10.55 -32.55
N GLN A 530 -30.03 -10.46 -33.75
CA GLN A 530 -30.20 -11.51 -34.75
C GLN A 530 -29.11 -12.57 -34.58
N THR A 531 -29.58 -13.79 -34.35
CA THR A 531 -28.73 -14.99 -34.27
C THR A 531 -28.44 -15.48 -35.67
N THR A 532 -27.19 -15.47 -36.09
CA THR A 532 -26.72 -16.16 -37.31
C THR A 532 -25.97 -17.42 -36.91
N THR A 533 -26.52 -18.57 -37.29
CA THR A 533 -25.94 -19.89 -37.09
C THR A 533 -24.89 -20.12 -38.18
N ALA A 534 -23.63 -20.33 -37.82
CA ALA A 534 -22.57 -20.75 -38.73
C ALA A 534 -22.23 -22.22 -38.46
N THR A 535 -22.35 -23.02 -39.48
CA THR A 535 -22.04 -24.45 -39.50
C THR A 535 -20.53 -24.64 -39.68
N THR A 536 -19.90 -25.36 -38.77
CA THR A 536 -18.46 -25.67 -38.84
C THR A 536 -18.26 -27.03 -39.45
N THR A 537 -17.51 -27.09 -40.55
CA THR A 537 -17.05 -28.34 -41.17
C THR A 537 -15.64 -28.65 -40.66
N GLN A 538 -15.49 -29.81 -40.03
CA GLN A 538 -14.17 -30.36 -39.65
C GLN A 538 -13.42 -30.85 -40.87
N ILE A 539 -12.14 -30.49 -40.95
CA ILE A 539 -11.17 -31.19 -41.81
C ILE A 539 -10.00 -31.65 -40.95
N THR A 540 -9.89 -32.96 -40.80
CA THR A 540 -8.79 -33.62 -40.10
C THR A 540 -7.68 -33.87 -41.12
N THR A 541 -6.47 -33.38 -40.88
CA THR A 541 -5.29 -33.81 -41.64
C THR A 541 -4.18 -34.22 -40.67
N THR A 542 -3.92 -35.51 -40.63
CA THR A 542 -2.82 -36.12 -39.88
C THR A 542 -1.56 -36.05 -40.73
N THR A 543 -0.51 -35.42 -40.24
CA THR A 543 0.82 -35.56 -40.86
C THR A 543 1.81 -35.95 -39.78
N THR A 544 2.29 -37.20 -39.88
CA THR A 544 3.37 -37.75 -39.06
C THR A 544 4.70 -37.35 -39.70
N VAL A 545 5.51 -36.60 -39.00
CA VAL A 545 6.90 -36.36 -39.34
C VAL A 545 7.79 -36.92 -38.24
N THR A 546 8.49 -37.99 -38.59
CA THR A 546 9.55 -38.58 -37.75
C THR A 546 10.85 -37.84 -38.07
N THR A 547 11.40 -37.13 -37.10
CA THR A 547 12.77 -36.62 -37.14
C THR A 547 13.56 -37.16 -35.95
N THR A 548 14.58 -37.94 -36.28
CA THR A 548 15.60 -38.44 -35.36
C THR A 548 16.51 -37.28 -34.91
N SER A 549 16.61 -37.11 -33.60
CA SER A 549 17.53 -36.16 -32.96
C SER A 549 18.96 -36.73 -32.88
N PRO A 550 19.99 -35.87 -32.93
CA PRO A 550 21.30 -36.21 -32.41
C PRO A 550 21.34 -35.98 -30.89
N SER A 551 22.04 -36.90 -30.18
CA SER A 551 22.29 -36.84 -28.73
C SER A 551 23.06 -35.57 -28.36
N THR A 552 22.43 -34.73 -27.54
CA THR A 552 23.13 -33.68 -26.77
C THR A 552 23.56 -34.25 -25.41
N GLU A 553 24.81 -34.01 -25.04
CA GLU A 553 25.34 -34.29 -23.68
C GLU A 553 24.44 -33.62 -22.63
N ASP A 554 24.19 -34.32 -21.54
CA ASP A 554 23.39 -33.86 -20.41
C ASP A 554 24.11 -32.71 -19.66
N ILE A 555 23.83 -31.48 -20.04
CA ILE A 555 24.33 -30.31 -19.32
C ILE A 555 23.40 -30.06 -18.12
N VAL A 556 23.98 -30.11 -16.89
CA VAL A 556 23.28 -29.72 -15.66
C VAL A 556 23.17 -28.19 -15.63
N MET A 557 21.96 -27.68 -15.56
CA MET A 557 21.67 -26.26 -15.40
C MET A 557 21.38 -25.95 -13.92
N TYR A 558 22.44 -25.76 -13.15
CA TYR A 558 22.30 -25.56 -11.71
C TYR A 558 21.36 -24.40 -11.37
N GLY A 559 20.37 -24.67 -10.51
CA GLY A 559 19.36 -23.72 -10.07
C GLY A 559 18.03 -23.80 -10.81
N ASP A 560 17.95 -24.47 -11.98
CA ASP A 560 16.72 -24.69 -12.73
C ASP A 560 15.97 -25.91 -12.19
N ALA A 561 15.37 -25.75 -11.04
CA ALA A 561 14.73 -26.84 -10.29
C ALA A 561 13.39 -27.28 -10.89
N ASN A 562 12.69 -26.40 -11.58
CA ASN A 562 11.42 -26.70 -12.26
C ASN A 562 11.62 -27.19 -13.70
N ALA A 563 12.87 -27.21 -14.19
CA ALA A 563 13.30 -27.64 -15.52
C ALA A 563 12.63 -26.85 -16.69
N ASP A 564 12.38 -25.55 -16.49
CA ASP A 564 11.79 -24.68 -17.50
C ASP A 564 12.83 -24.00 -18.41
N GLY A 565 14.13 -24.22 -18.14
CA GLY A 565 15.26 -23.69 -18.91
C GLY A 565 15.74 -22.33 -18.46
N LYS A 566 15.31 -21.87 -17.28
CA LYS A 566 15.75 -20.62 -16.64
C LYS A 566 16.05 -20.86 -15.16
N VAL A 567 16.82 -19.99 -14.56
CA VAL A 567 17.04 -19.96 -13.10
C VAL A 567 16.38 -18.71 -12.55
N SER A 568 15.40 -18.88 -11.66
CA SER A 568 14.57 -17.81 -11.14
C SER A 568 14.11 -18.07 -9.69
N VAL A 569 13.43 -17.13 -9.07
CA VAL A 569 12.82 -17.33 -7.74
C VAL A 569 11.79 -18.48 -7.72
N ALA A 570 11.16 -18.80 -8.86
CA ALA A 570 10.25 -19.93 -8.97
C ALA A 570 10.94 -21.27 -8.66
N ASP A 571 12.21 -21.41 -9.00
CA ASP A 571 13.02 -22.57 -8.69
C ASP A 571 13.37 -22.67 -7.21
N ALA A 572 13.66 -21.54 -6.57
CA ALA A 572 13.85 -21.47 -5.14
C ALA A 572 12.57 -21.91 -4.39
N VAL A 573 11.40 -21.50 -4.87
CA VAL A 573 10.10 -21.92 -4.34
C VAL A 573 9.90 -23.43 -4.54
N ALA A 574 10.20 -23.96 -5.72
CA ALA A 574 10.10 -25.40 -6.02
C ALA A 574 11.00 -26.23 -5.09
N ILE A 575 12.22 -25.76 -4.84
CA ILE A 575 13.15 -26.40 -3.88
C ILE A 575 12.59 -26.35 -2.45
N LEU A 576 12.12 -25.21 -1.99
CA LEU A 576 11.56 -25.07 -0.64
C LEU A 576 10.32 -25.97 -0.44
N GLN A 577 9.46 -26.07 -1.44
CA GLN A 577 8.32 -26.98 -1.42
C GLN A 577 8.75 -28.45 -1.33
N TYR A 578 9.73 -28.84 -2.13
CA TYR A 578 10.30 -30.19 -2.09
C TYR A 578 10.93 -30.51 -0.73
N VAL A 579 11.71 -29.58 -0.17
CA VAL A 579 12.33 -29.76 1.15
C VAL A 579 11.28 -29.88 2.26
N ALA A 580 10.21 -29.07 2.18
CA ALA A 580 9.12 -29.09 3.16
C ALA A 580 8.30 -30.39 3.12
N ASN A 581 8.06 -30.96 1.94
CA ASN A 581 7.30 -32.21 1.81
C ASN A 581 7.60 -32.94 0.49
N LYS A 582 8.62 -33.81 0.53
CA LYS A 582 9.11 -34.59 -0.63
C LYS A 582 8.07 -35.56 -1.21
N ASP A 583 7.09 -35.98 -0.44
CA ASP A 583 6.04 -36.89 -0.92
C ASP A 583 4.97 -36.15 -1.74
N LYS A 584 4.72 -34.90 -1.40
CA LYS A 584 3.70 -34.04 -2.01
C LYS A 584 4.24 -33.22 -3.18
N PHE A 585 5.42 -32.65 -3.04
CA PHE A 585 6.07 -31.80 -4.02
C PHE A 585 7.34 -32.50 -4.51
N LYS A 586 7.28 -33.06 -5.70
CA LYS A 586 8.39 -33.83 -6.27
C LYS A 586 9.19 -32.98 -7.23
N LEU A 587 10.49 -33.01 -7.09
CA LEU A 587 11.42 -32.67 -8.15
C LEU A 587 11.85 -33.96 -8.83
N GLU A 588 11.70 -34.08 -10.13
CA GLU A 588 12.00 -35.31 -10.87
C GLU A 588 12.99 -35.04 -12.02
N GLY A 589 13.74 -36.08 -12.39
CA GLY A 589 14.65 -35.99 -13.53
C GLY A 589 15.68 -34.88 -13.43
N LYS A 590 15.77 -34.04 -14.47
CA LYS A 590 16.73 -32.92 -14.53
C LYS A 590 16.46 -31.85 -13.49
N GLY A 591 15.20 -31.60 -13.14
CA GLY A 591 14.86 -30.62 -12.11
C GLY A 591 15.45 -30.98 -10.74
N LEU A 592 15.45 -32.25 -10.36
CA LEU A 592 16.07 -32.69 -9.10
C LEU A 592 17.61 -32.57 -9.14
N GLU A 593 18.22 -32.87 -10.30
CA GLU A 593 19.67 -32.72 -10.49
C GLU A 593 20.10 -31.26 -10.51
N ASN A 594 19.36 -30.39 -11.16
CA ASN A 594 19.61 -28.97 -11.26
C ASN A 594 19.40 -28.25 -9.92
N ALA A 595 18.48 -28.75 -9.08
CA ALA A 595 18.13 -28.17 -7.79
C ALA A 595 19.26 -28.23 -6.76
N ASP A 596 20.17 -29.21 -6.85
CA ASP A 596 21.33 -29.36 -5.96
C ASP A 596 22.45 -28.41 -6.41
N CYS A 597 22.30 -27.12 -6.08
CA CYS A 597 23.14 -26.04 -6.61
C CYS A 597 23.99 -25.31 -5.56
N TYR A 598 23.89 -25.71 -4.27
CA TYR A 598 24.79 -25.31 -3.21
C TYR A 598 25.53 -26.53 -2.69
N ASN A 599 26.85 -26.60 -2.85
CA ASN A 599 27.68 -27.79 -2.62
C ASN A 599 27.14 -29.06 -3.31
N PRO A 600 26.98 -29.07 -4.65
CA PRO A 600 26.35 -30.17 -5.36
C PRO A 600 26.90 -31.55 -4.99
N GLY A 601 26.01 -32.46 -4.67
CA GLY A 601 26.30 -33.85 -4.21
C GLY A 601 25.94 -34.10 -2.76
N ASP A 602 25.52 -33.09 -1.99
CA ASP A 602 25.05 -33.28 -0.61
C ASP A 602 23.51 -33.36 -0.53
N GLY A 603 22.82 -33.13 -1.66
CA GLY A 603 21.39 -33.27 -1.84
C GLY A 603 20.61 -31.98 -1.60
N VAL A 604 19.40 -31.91 -2.19
CA VAL A 604 18.58 -30.68 -2.19
C VAL A 604 18.10 -30.30 -0.81
N THR A 605 18.44 -29.07 -0.39
CA THR A 605 18.21 -28.46 0.92
C THR A 605 17.66 -27.04 0.78
N ALA A 606 17.30 -26.37 1.87
CA ALA A 606 16.93 -24.95 1.86
C ALA A 606 18.10 -24.02 1.47
N ARG A 607 19.37 -24.49 1.54
CA ARG A 607 20.53 -23.71 1.12
C ARG A 607 20.61 -23.55 -0.38
N ASP A 608 20.10 -24.52 -1.13
CA ASP A 608 20.02 -24.46 -2.59
C ASP A 608 19.03 -23.36 -3.03
N ALA A 609 17.88 -23.29 -2.37
CA ALA A 609 16.93 -22.20 -2.59
C ALA A 609 17.53 -20.83 -2.22
N LEU A 610 18.28 -20.76 -1.12
CA LEU A 610 18.98 -19.53 -0.72
C LEU A 610 20.04 -19.13 -1.77
N ALA A 611 20.78 -20.09 -2.34
CA ALA A 611 21.77 -19.81 -3.37
C ALA A 611 21.13 -19.22 -4.64
N ILE A 612 19.94 -19.70 -5.03
CA ILE A 612 19.18 -19.12 -6.16
C ILE A 612 18.73 -17.70 -5.82
N GLN A 613 18.20 -17.46 -4.62
CA GLN A 613 17.81 -16.12 -4.18
C GLN A 613 19.01 -15.17 -4.11
N GLN A 614 20.18 -15.64 -3.71
CA GLN A 614 21.41 -14.87 -3.70
C GLN A 614 21.91 -14.56 -5.13
N LEU A 615 21.73 -15.48 -6.08
CA LEU A 615 22.01 -15.23 -7.47
C LEU A 615 21.07 -14.17 -8.05
N ASP A 616 19.79 -14.30 -7.78
CA ASP A 616 18.76 -13.33 -8.20
C ASP A 616 19.04 -11.95 -7.60
N ALA A 617 19.34 -11.89 -6.31
CA ALA A 617 19.74 -10.67 -5.59
C ALA A 617 21.13 -10.14 -6.01
N LYS A 618 21.85 -10.83 -6.92
CA LYS A 618 23.21 -10.49 -7.38
C LYS A 618 24.26 -10.39 -6.26
N THR A 619 24.02 -11.06 -5.12
CA THR A 619 25.01 -11.19 -4.05
C THR A 619 26.05 -12.28 -4.32
N ILE A 620 25.72 -13.21 -5.23
CA ILE A 620 26.65 -14.14 -5.89
C ILE A 620 26.54 -13.98 -7.40
N SER A 621 27.57 -14.39 -8.14
CA SER A 621 27.67 -14.18 -9.59
C SER A 621 27.30 -15.41 -10.43
N SER A 622 27.21 -16.60 -9.83
CA SER A 622 26.92 -17.84 -10.57
C SER A 622 26.57 -19.00 -9.64
N LEU A 623 25.86 -19.99 -10.18
CA LEU A 623 25.68 -21.32 -9.62
C LEU A 623 26.55 -22.34 -10.37
N PRO A 624 26.95 -23.47 -9.74
CA PRO A 624 26.69 -23.77 -8.33
C PRO A 624 27.62 -23.03 -7.38
N VAL A 625 27.15 -22.81 -6.14
CA VAL A 625 28.02 -22.33 -5.05
C VAL A 625 28.78 -23.52 -4.49
N ARG A 626 30.07 -23.36 -4.22
CA ARG A 626 30.92 -24.37 -3.55
C ARG A 626 31.67 -23.69 -2.41
N GLU A 627 31.50 -24.19 -1.17
CA GLU A 627 32.27 -23.78 0.02
C GLU A 627 33.63 -24.48 0.08
#